data_545fc67caee2d32263891a81df834a7d
#
_entry.id   545fc67caee2d32263891a81df834a7d
#
_cell.length_a   1.000
_cell.length_b   1.000
_cell.length_c   1.000
_cell.angle_alpha   90.00
_cell.angle_beta   90.00
_cell.angle_gamma   90.00
#
_symmetry.space_group_name_H-M   'P 1'
#
loop_
_entity.id
_entity.type
_entity.pdbx_description
1 polymer ?
#
loop_
_entity_poly.entity_id
_entity_poly.type
_entity_poly.pdbx_seq_one_letter_code
_entity_poly.pdbx_strand_id
1 'polypeptide(L)'
;YRKDRKTGVEGLTLAGLLMFGTGQAIRERFDNVFMDYRNESQVTADIRWNDRITYDGTWENNLFNFFTKVTPKLTEDLKKPFKLEGGVQRIDDTPIHKAVREGFVNMIIHADYLMDAGVLKVIKRSDSFEFTNPGILKLPLEDIYRGGNSKSRNPHMQTMLRLVGFGDNAGSGFPTILDVWKSEGWIKPELIEDTNLDQVTLVMKMEKESAEKSAESAEKSAEKSAESADSKIMERMDLSERYQQILAIMEAGI
;
A
#
# COMPACT_ATOMS: atom_id res chain seq x y z
N TYR A 1 -10.54 -22.98 3.22
CA TYR A 1 -11.81 -23.56 3.71
C TYR A 1 -12.03 -23.16 5.17
N ARG A 2 -13.25 -22.89 5.51
CA ARG A 2 -13.68 -22.65 6.89
C ARG A 2 -15.03 -23.34 7.11
N LYS A 3 -15.18 -23.93 8.30
CA LYS A 3 -16.46 -24.47 8.76
C LYS A 3 -17.16 -23.40 9.57
N ASP A 4 -18.36 -23.02 9.17
CA ASP A 4 -19.22 -22.14 9.95
C ASP A 4 -19.63 -22.89 11.24
N ARG A 5 -19.36 -22.30 12.40
CA ARG A 5 -19.60 -22.94 13.69
C ARG A 5 -21.09 -23.04 14.05
N LYS A 6 -21.93 -22.20 13.45
CA LYS A 6 -23.38 -22.17 13.73
C LYS A 6 -24.14 -23.10 12.81
N THR A 7 -23.81 -23.08 11.51
CA THR A 7 -24.54 -23.86 10.49
C THR A 7 -23.87 -25.19 10.16
N GLY A 8 -22.62 -25.39 10.53
CA GLY A 8 -21.83 -26.59 10.16
C GLY A 8 -21.41 -26.61 8.68
N VAL A 9 -21.80 -25.63 7.88
CA VAL A 9 -21.49 -25.56 6.46
C VAL A 9 -20.00 -25.27 6.26
N GLU A 10 -19.37 -26.04 5.40
CA GLU A 10 -17.98 -25.81 4.97
C GLU A 10 -17.94 -25.07 3.64
N GLY A 11 -17.05 -24.08 3.53
CA GLY A 11 -16.90 -23.31 2.30
C GLY A 11 -15.59 -22.53 2.21
N LEU A 12 -15.36 -21.93 1.06
CA LEU A 12 -14.26 -20.98 0.86
C LEU A 12 -14.59 -19.66 1.57
N THR A 13 -13.57 -19.10 2.21
CA THR A 13 -13.65 -17.70 2.67
C THR A 13 -13.52 -16.76 1.48
N LEU A 14 -14.00 -15.50 1.60
CA LEU A 14 -13.79 -14.49 0.54
C LEU A 14 -12.29 -14.34 0.20
N ALA A 15 -11.42 -14.33 1.20
CA ALA A 15 -9.99 -14.31 0.98
C ALA A 15 -9.48 -15.53 0.20
N GLY A 16 -9.97 -16.74 0.51
CA GLY A 16 -9.63 -17.96 -0.22
C GLY A 16 -10.11 -17.92 -1.66
N LEU A 17 -11.32 -17.40 -1.91
CA LEU A 17 -11.86 -17.23 -3.24
C LEU A 17 -11.02 -16.24 -4.07
N LEU A 18 -10.74 -15.05 -3.55
CA LEU A 18 -9.94 -14.04 -4.24
C LEU A 18 -8.50 -14.50 -4.50
N MET A 19 -7.90 -15.22 -3.56
CA MET A 19 -6.52 -15.69 -3.68
C MET A 19 -6.37 -16.87 -4.65
N PHE A 20 -7.31 -17.83 -4.66
CA PHE A 20 -7.10 -19.12 -5.33
C PHE A 20 -8.30 -19.59 -6.16
N GLY A 21 -9.37 -18.81 -6.24
CA GLY A 21 -10.56 -19.15 -7.01
C GLY A 21 -10.32 -19.13 -8.52
N THR A 22 -11.23 -19.75 -9.26
CA THR A 22 -11.28 -19.56 -10.70
C THR A 22 -11.78 -18.15 -11.02
N GLY A 23 -11.35 -17.62 -12.17
CA GLY A 23 -11.79 -16.30 -12.61
C GLY A 23 -13.30 -16.18 -12.74
N GLN A 24 -13.99 -17.30 -13.10
CA GLN A 24 -15.45 -17.35 -13.13
C GLN A 24 -16.07 -17.21 -11.74
N ALA A 25 -15.62 -18.02 -10.77
CA ALA A 25 -16.15 -18.00 -9.41
C ALA A 25 -15.89 -16.63 -8.71
N ILE A 26 -14.77 -15.97 -9.04
CA ILE A 26 -14.50 -14.62 -8.54
C ILE A 26 -15.50 -13.62 -9.13
N ARG A 27 -15.75 -13.64 -10.45
CA ARG A 27 -16.69 -12.74 -11.11
C ARG A 27 -18.15 -12.95 -10.67
N GLU A 28 -18.54 -14.16 -10.33
CA GLU A 28 -19.89 -14.45 -9.79
C GLU A 28 -20.12 -13.78 -8.42
N ARG A 29 -19.05 -13.45 -7.69
CA ARG A 29 -19.14 -12.83 -6.36
C ARG A 29 -18.66 -11.37 -6.33
N PHE A 30 -17.75 -11.02 -7.21
CA PHE A 30 -17.09 -9.71 -7.29
C PHE A 30 -17.06 -9.26 -8.75
N ASP A 31 -18.03 -8.44 -9.14
CA ASP A 31 -18.19 -8.01 -10.53
C ASP A 31 -16.99 -7.18 -11.04
N ASN A 32 -16.29 -6.51 -10.15
CA ASN A 32 -15.32 -5.45 -10.47
C ASN A 32 -13.92 -5.67 -9.86
N VAL A 33 -13.41 -6.89 -9.79
CA VAL A 33 -12.02 -7.14 -9.41
C VAL A 33 -11.13 -7.15 -10.65
N PHE A 34 -10.54 -6.01 -10.95
CA PHE A 34 -9.60 -5.84 -12.05
C PHE A 34 -8.17 -5.73 -11.54
N MET A 35 -7.26 -6.40 -12.25
CA MET A 35 -5.82 -6.38 -11.96
C MET A 35 -5.07 -6.00 -13.24
N ASP A 36 -4.21 -5.01 -13.15
CA ASP A 36 -3.45 -4.47 -14.29
C ASP A 36 -2.03 -4.13 -13.86
N TYR A 37 -1.06 -4.81 -14.43
CA TYR A 37 0.35 -4.47 -14.35
C TYR A 37 0.81 -3.91 -15.68
N ARG A 38 1.57 -2.83 -15.64
CA ARG A 38 2.20 -2.19 -16.80
C ARG A 38 3.66 -1.90 -16.53
N ASN A 39 4.51 -2.29 -17.48
CA ASN A 39 5.87 -1.80 -17.55
C ASN A 39 5.91 -0.60 -18.53
N GLU A 40 6.12 0.58 -17.97
CA GLU A 40 6.19 1.85 -18.69
C GLU A 40 7.64 2.40 -18.71
N SER A 41 8.66 1.54 -18.60
CA SER A 41 10.05 1.97 -18.51
C SER A 41 10.60 2.59 -19.81
N GLN A 42 9.99 2.31 -20.96
CA GLN A 42 10.41 2.81 -22.28
C GLN A 42 9.21 3.31 -23.08
N VAL A 43 8.36 4.14 -22.47
CA VAL A 43 7.20 4.74 -23.16
C VAL A 43 7.67 5.75 -24.20
N THR A 44 7.08 5.69 -25.39
CA THR A 44 7.24 6.65 -26.48
C THR A 44 5.86 7.12 -26.97
N ALA A 45 5.83 8.04 -27.94
CA ALA A 45 4.55 8.48 -28.51
C ALA A 45 3.69 7.33 -29.07
N ASP A 46 4.34 6.26 -29.55
CA ASP A 46 3.69 5.10 -30.18
C ASP A 46 3.59 3.90 -29.25
N ILE A 47 4.34 3.86 -28.15
CA ILE A 47 4.41 2.74 -27.22
C ILE A 47 3.88 3.18 -25.84
N ARG A 48 2.71 2.69 -25.46
CA ARG A 48 2.07 3.01 -24.15
C ARG A 48 2.63 2.19 -22.99
N TRP A 49 3.13 1.01 -23.26
CA TRP A 49 3.77 0.09 -22.29
C TRP A 49 4.66 -0.90 -23.01
N ASN A 50 5.73 -1.33 -22.36
CA ASN A 50 6.66 -2.35 -22.86
C ASN A 50 6.15 -3.77 -22.59
N ASP A 51 5.48 -3.94 -21.45
CA ASP A 51 4.91 -5.22 -20.99
C ASP A 51 3.64 -4.94 -20.19
N ARG A 52 2.68 -5.86 -20.28
CA ARG A 52 1.41 -5.75 -19.55
C ARG A 52 0.92 -7.11 -19.11
N ILE A 53 0.46 -7.20 -17.87
CA ILE A 53 -0.24 -8.37 -17.35
C ILE A 53 -1.62 -7.92 -16.89
N THR A 54 -2.63 -8.33 -17.63
CA THR A 54 -4.05 -8.20 -17.28
C THR A 54 -4.73 -9.51 -17.65
N TYR A 55 -5.97 -9.70 -17.24
CA TYR A 55 -6.70 -10.91 -17.59
C TYR A 55 -6.96 -10.96 -19.10
N ASP A 56 -6.50 -12.02 -19.73
CA ASP A 56 -6.59 -12.28 -21.16
C ASP A 56 -7.24 -13.64 -21.50
N GLY A 57 -7.71 -14.35 -20.47
CA GLY A 57 -8.32 -15.68 -20.61
C GLY A 57 -7.31 -16.84 -20.59
N THR A 58 -6.01 -16.59 -20.57
CA THR A 58 -4.97 -17.66 -20.59
C THR A 58 -4.60 -18.15 -19.19
N TRP A 59 -5.05 -17.48 -18.14
CA TRP A 59 -4.76 -17.81 -16.74
C TRP A 59 -5.95 -17.51 -15.83
N GLU A 60 -6.01 -18.16 -14.68
CA GLU A 60 -7.05 -17.89 -13.69
C GLU A 60 -6.83 -16.52 -13.04
N ASN A 61 -7.84 -15.64 -13.17
CA ASN A 61 -7.80 -14.26 -12.71
C ASN A 61 -7.98 -14.16 -11.20
N ASN A 62 -7.00 -14.67 -10.45
CA ASN A 62 -6.95 -14.58 -9.00
C ASN A 62 -5.69 -13.86 -8.52
N LEU A 63 -5.70 -13.40 -7.27
CA LEU A 63 -4.63 -12.58 -6.72
C LEU A 63 -3.30 -13.32 -6.62
N PHE A 64 -3.30 -14.62 -6.34
CA PHE A 64 -2.08 -15.40 -6.24
C PHE A 64 -1.39 -15.53 -7.60
N ASN A 65 -2.15 -15.82 -8.66
CA ASN A 65 -1.61 -15.90 -10.00
C ASN A 65 -1.11 -14.52 -10.49
N PHE A 66 -1.86 -13.46 -10.22
CA PHE A 66 -1.41 -12.10 -10.53
C PHE A 66 -0.10 -11.77 -9.80
N PHE A 67 -0.05 -12.04 -8.50
CA PHE A 67 1.12 -11.79 -7.68
C PHE A 67 2.35 -12.56 -8.20
N THR A 68 2.21 -13.84 -8.48
CA THR A 68 3.32 -14.69 -8.95
C THR A 68 3.81 -14.32 -10.35
N LYS A 69 2.91 -13.83 -11.23
CA LYS A 69 3.28 -13.36 -12.57
C LYS A 69 3.98 -12.00 -12.54
N VAL A 70 3.51 -11.07 -11.70
CA VAL A 70 4.00 -9.68 -11.64
C VAL A 70 5.29 -9.56 -10.84
N THR A 71 5.46 -10.30 -9.74
CA THR A 71 6.63 -10.18 -8.87
C THR A 71 7.99 -10.32 -9.60
N PRO A 72 8.21 -11.32 -10.46
CA PRO A 72 9.45 -11.42 -11.23
C PRO A 72 9.68 -10.20 -12.12
N LYS A 73 8.62 -9.71 -12.77
CA LYS A 73 8.67 -8.54 -13.67
C LYS A 73 9.04 -7.24 -12.96
N LEU A 74 8.58 -7.07 -11.71
CA LEU A 74 8.93 -5.91 -10.90
C LEU A 74 10.42 -5.86 -10.57
N THR A 75 11.06 -7.02 -10.39
CA THR A 75 12.39 -7.11 -9.83
C THR A 75 13.49 -7.51 -10.83
N GLU A 76 13.14 -7.83 -12.09
CA GLU A 76 14.08 -8.32 -13.11
C GLU A 76 15.26 -7.36 -13.39
N ASP A 77 15.00 -6.04 -13.42
CA ASP A 77 15.99 -5.02 -13.75
C ASP A 77 16.70 -4.42 -12.52
N LEU A 78 16.29 -4.82 -11.31
CA LEU A 78 16.91 -4.34 -10.09
C LEU A 78 18.33 -4.87 -9.97
N LYS A 79 19.29 -3.99 -9.65
CA LYS A 79 20.70 -4.35 -9.47
C LYS A 79 20.85 -5.43 -8.41
N LYS A 80 21.45 -6.54 -8.78
CA LYS A 80 21.82 -7.65 -7.88
C LYS A 80 23.32 -7.59 -7.66
N PRO A 81 23.80 -6.92 -6.61
CA PRO A 81 25.24 -6.91 -6.31
C PRO A 81 25.70 -8.36 -6.04
N PHE A 82 26.85 -8.72 -6.60
CA PHE A 82 27.44 -10.02 -6.33
C PHE A 82 27.90 -10.08 -4.86
N LYS A 83 27.08 -10.65 -3.99
CA LYS A 83 27.41 -10.92 -2.60
C LYS A 83 27.21 -12.41 -2.33
N LEU A 84 28.18 -13.03 -1.67
CA LEU A 84 28.10 -14.42 -1.20
C LEU A 84 27.82 -14.41 0.31
N GLU A 85 26.73 -15.03 0.71
CA GLU A 85 26.46 -15.29 2.12
C GLU A 85 27.21 -16.55 2.55
N GLY A 86 28.06 -16.44 3.60
CA GLY A 86 28.90 -17.54 4.04
C GLY A 86 29.93 -18.03 3.00
N GLY A 87 30.21 -17.24 1.94
CA GLY A 87 31.18 -17.59 0.89
C GLY A 87 30.68 -18.58 -0.16
N VAL A 88 29.44 -19.08 -0.06
CA VAL A 88 28.93 -20.17 -0.90
C VAL A 88 27.60 -19.84 -1.59
N GLN A 89 26.72 -19.07 -0.98
CA GLN A 89 25.40 -18.79 -1.52
C GLN A 89 25.26 -17.37 -2.06
N ARG A 90 24.83 -17.24 -3.33
CA ARG A 90 24.54 -15.94 -3.93
C ARG A 90 23.28 -15.34 -3.33
N ILE A 91 23.36 -14.08 -2.92
CA ILE A 91 22.19 -13.32 -2.47
C ILE A 91 21.54 -12.66 -3.69
N ASP A 92 20.46 -13.23 -4.18
CA ASP A 92 19.67 -12.66 -5.29
C ASP A 92 18.55 -11.72 -4.80
N ASP A 93 18.29 -11.70 -3.50
CA ASP A 93 17.19 -10.96 -2.88
C ASP A 93 17.72 -9.80 -2.02
N THR A 94 17.86 -8.61 -2.62
CA THR A 94 18.35 -7.41 -1.93
C THR A 94 17.25 -6.74 -1.09
N PRO A 95 17.61 -5.83 -0.16
CA PRO A 95 16.62 -5.02 0.56
C PRO A 95 15.63 -4.32 -0.37
N ILE A 96 16.09 -3.81 -1.54
CA ILE A 96 15.23 -3.16 -2.54
C ILE A 96 14.20 -4.14 -3.10
N HIS A 97 14.60 -5.38 -3.43
CA HIS A 97 13.66 -6.43 -3.90
C HIS A 97 12.58 -6.70 -2.85
N LYS A 98 12.97 -6.78 -1.57
CA LYS A 98 12.03 -6.97 -0.46
C LYS A 98 11.07 -5.80 -0.30
N ALA A 99 11.58 -4.57 -0.35
CA ALA A 99 10.76 -3.36 -0.23
C ALA A 99 9.74 -3.22 -1.37
N VAL A 100 10.13 -3.51 -2.62
CA VAL A 100 9.23 -3.49 -3.78
C VAL A 100 8.13 -4.55 -3.64
N ARG A 101 8.49 -5.77 -3.23
CA ARG A 101 7.49 -6.82 -2.95
C ARG A 101 6.56 -6.45 -1.80
N GLU A 102 7.09 -5.82 -0.74
CA GLU A 102 6.27 -5.35 0.38
C GLU A 102 5.26 -4.29 -0.07
N GLY A 103 5.65 -3.35 -0.94
CA GLY A 103 4.71 -2.40 -1.56
C GLY A 103 3.59 -3.12 -2.31
N PHE A 104 3.92 -4.16 -3.06
CA PHE A 104 2.94 -4.96 -3.80
C PHE A 104 2.02 -5.77 -2.85
N VAL A 105 2.57 -6.39 -1.81
CA VAL A 105 1.78 -7.07 -0.77
C VAL A 105 0.82 -6.10 -0.09
N ASN A 106 1.30 -4.91 0.27
CA ASN A 106 0.48 -3.88 0.92
C ASN A 106 -0.69 -3.46 0.04
N MET A 107 -0.50 -3.28 -1.27
CA MET A 107 -1.58 -3.02 -2.21
C MET A 107 -2.67 -4.10 -2.11
N ILE A 108 -2.31 -5.38 -2.09
CA ILE A 108 -3.25 -6.50 -2.03
C ILE A 108 -3.99 -6.56 -0.70
N ILE A 109 -3.27 -6.45 0.42
CA ILE A 109 -3.88 -6.64 1.75
C ILE A 109 -4.69 -5.44 2.23
N HIS A 110 -4.47 -4.26 1.65
CA HIS A 110 -5.20 -3.04 1.98
C HIS A 110 -6.35 -2.70 1.03
N ALA A 111 -6.45 -3.38 -0.11
CA ALA A 111 -7.53 -3.17 -1.09
C ALA A 111 -8.92 -3.45 -0.52
N ASP A 112 -9.89 -2.65 -0.92
CA ASP A 112 -11.30 -2.90 -0.68
C ASP A 112 -11.92 -3.63 -1.88
N TYR A 113 -12.06 -4.93 -1.76
CA TYR A 113 -12.60 -5.78 -2.83
C TYR A 113 -14.13 -5.74 -2.93
N LEU A 114 -14.80 -5.02 -2.04
CA LEU A 114 -16.26 -4.90 -2.03
C LEU A 114 -16.76 -3.60 -2.68
N MET A 115 -15.84 -2.78 -3.19
CA MET A 115 -16.21 -1.57 -3.93
C MET A 115 -16.68 -1.90 -5.34
N ASP A 116 -17.66 -1.11 -5.83
CA ASP A 116 -18.26 -1.30 -7.14
C ASP A 116 -17.32 -1.01 -8.32
N ALA A 117 -16.29 -0.18 -8.10
CA ALA A 117 -15.26 0.11 -9.10
C ALA A 117 -13.90 0.15 -8.42
N GLY A 118 -13.08 -0.84 -8.70
CA GLY A 118 -11.75 -0.86 -8.11
C GLY A 118 -10.76 -1.61 -8.97
N VAL A 119 -9.59 -1.00 -9.21
CA VAL A 119 -8.50 -1.61 -9.98
C VAL A 119 -7.28 -1.73 -9.08
N LEU A 120 -6.76 -2.95 -8.96
CA LEU A 120 -5.41 -3.17 -8.49
C LEU A 120 -4.45 -2.86 -9.63
N LYS A 121 -3.78 -1.71 -9.56
CA LYS A 121 -2.90 -1.25 -10.63
C LYS A 121 -1.46 -1.18 -10.14
N VAL A 122 -0.58 -1.78 -10.92
CA VAL A 122 0.87 -1.77 -10.68
C VAL A 122 1.54 -1.16 -11.91
N ILE A 123 2.28 -0.07 -11.70
CA ILE A 123 3.06 0.57 -12.77
C ILE A 123 4.53 0.49 -12.37
N LYS A 124 5.34 -0.05 -13.28
CA LYS A 124 6.80 -0.03 -13.21
C LYS A 124 7.31 0.95 -14.24
N ARG A 125 8.12 1.92 -13.81
CA ARG A 125 8.91 2.79 -14.69
C ARG A 125 10.41 2.51 -14.54
N SER A 126 11.22 3.18 -15.32
CA SER A 126 12.69 3.06 -15.24
C SER A 126 13.25 3.46 -13.86
N ASP A 127 12.57 4.35 -13.17
CA ASP A 127 12.99 5.03 -11.94
C ASP A 127 11.96 5.00 -10.82
N SER A 128 10.83 4.33 -11.01
CA SER A 128 9.78 4.32 -10.00
C SER A 128 8.84 3.13 -10.10
N PHE A 129 8.15 2.88 -8.97
CA PHE A 129 7.04 1.93 -8.86
C PHE A 129 5.82 2.64 -8.30
N GLU A 130 4.65 2.31 -8.83
CA GLU A 130 3.36 2.75 -8.31
C GLU A 130 2.47 1.55 -8.04
N PHE A 131 1.88 1.52 -6.85
CA PHE A 131 0.95 0.49 -6.41
C PHE A 131 -0.36 1.16 -6.00
N THR A 132 -1.41 0.98 -6.79
CA THR A 132 -2.73 1.57 -6.53
C THR A 132 -3.72 0.48 -6.13
N ASN A 133 -4.46 0.72 -5.06
CA ASN A 133 -5.54 -0.15 -4.63
C ASN A 133 -6.82 0.65 -4.33
N PRO A 134 -8.00 0.05 -4.52
CA PRO A 134 -9.27 0.63 -4.11
C PRO A 134 -9.39 0.69 -2.58
N GLY A 135 -10.15 1.68 -2.10
CA GLY A 135 -10.39 1.95 -0.69
C GLY A 135 -9.49 3.04 -0.12
N ILE A 136 -9.99 3.72 0.91
CA ILE A 136 -9.29 4.78 1.64
C ILE A 136 -8.39 4.21 2.74
N LEU A 137 -7.49 5.03 3.28
CA LEU A 137 -6.62 4.67 4.39
C LEU A 137 -7.45 4.34 5.65
N LYS A 138 -7.07 3.30 6.39
CA LYS A 138 -7.70 2.91 7.66
C LYS A 138 -7.06 3.51 8.90
N LEU A 139 -5.92 4.16 8.73
CA LEU A 139 -5.17 4.85 9.76
C LEU A 139 -4.77 6.21 9.23
N PRO A 140 -4.61 7.20 10.11
CA PRO A 140 -4.02 8.48 9.74
C PRO A 140 -2.65 8.28 9.08
N LEU A 141 -2.34 9.08 8.08
CA LEU A 141 -1.12 9.00 7.31
C LEU A 141 0.14 9.07 8.21
N GLU A 142 0.11 9.93 9.22
CA GLU A 142 1.19 10.09 10.20
C GLU A 142 1.48 8.78 10.97
N ASP A 143 0.43 8.04 11.33
CA ASP A 143 0.58 6.78 12.07
C ASP A 143 1.16 5.68 11.16
N ILE A 144 0.82 5.68 9.88
CA ILE A 144 1.40 4.77 8.89
C ILE A 144 2.90 5.03 8.72
N TYR A 145 3.29 6.30 8.59
CA TYR A 145 4.71 6.68 8.46
C TYR A 145 5.52 6.42 9.73
N ARG A 146 4.89 6.56 10.91
CA ARG A 146 5.54 6.24 12.19
C ARG A 146 5.76 4.75 12.37
N GLY A 147 4.88 3.93 11.80
CA GLY A 147 4.91 2.48 11.96
C GLY A 147 4.44 1.99 13.33
N GLY A 148 4.61 0.70 13.59
CA GLY A 148 4.20 0.06 14.84
C GLY A 148 2.74 -0.38 14.88
N ASN A 149 1.86 0.26 14.12
CA ASN A 149 0.46 -0.11 13.98
C ASN A 149 0.16 -0.56 12.55
N SER A 150 -0.52 -1.69 12.40
CA SER A 150 -1.00 -2.16 11.11
C SER A 150 -2.47 -2.54 11.22
N LYS A 151 -3.28 -2.02 10.32
CA LYS A 151 -4.70 -2.34 10.23
C LYS A 151 -5.02 -2.80 8.81
N SER A 152 -4.53 -4.00 8.46
CA SER A 152 -4.83 -4.56 7.14
C SER A 152 -6.35 -4.73 6.96
N ARG A 153 -6.83 -4.47 5.75
CA ARG A 153 -8.24 -4.70 5.39
C ARG A 153 -8.51 -6.19 5.21
N ASN A 154 -7.51 -6.93 4.75
CA ASN A 154 -7.60 -8.34 4.43
C ASN A 154 -6.59 -9.21 5.21
N PRO A 155 -6.76 -9.40 6.55
CA PRO A 155 -5.77 -10.08 7.38
C PRO A 155 -5.58 -11.56 7.02
N HIS A 156 -6.60 -12.22 6.47
CA HIS A 156 -6.47 -13.60 6.00
C HIS A 156 -5.57 -13.71 4.75
N MET A 157 -5.64 -12.75 3.82
CA MET A 157 -4.74 -12.69 2.67
C MET A 157 -3.30 -12.41 3.11
N GLN A 158 -3.11 -11.51 4.06
CA GLN A 158 -1.81 -11.25 4.67
C GLN A 158 -1.20 -12.54 5.24
N THR A 159 -1.98 -13.32 5.99
CA THR A 159 -1.53 -14.61 6.52
C THR A 159 -1.17 -15.59 5.40
N MET A 160 -1.97 -15.67 4.33
CA MET A 160 -1.71 -16.56 3.18
C MET A 160 -0.42 -16.17 2.47
N LEU A 161 -0.21 -14.89 2.16
CA LEU A 161 1.01 -14.40 1.52
C LEU A 161 2.25 -14.65 2.38
N ARG A 162 2.16 -14.44 3.70
CA ARG A 162 3.24 -14.76 4.62
C ARG A 162 3.60 -16.25 4.65
N LEU A 163 2.61 -17.15 4.62
CA LEU A 163 2.85 -18.60 4.61
C LEU A 163 3.60 -19.08 3.35
N VAL A 164 3.48 -18.37 2.25
CA VAL A 164 4.22 -18.66 1.01
C VAL A 164 5.51 -17.85 0.88
N GLY A 165 5.94 -17.18 1.97
CA GLY A 165 7.23 -16.47 2.03
C GLY A 165 7.18 -15.02 1.53
N PHE A 166 5.98 -14.45 1.37
CA PHE A 166 5.79 -13.08 0.94
C PHE A 166 5.17 -12.23 2.05
N GLY A 167 5.87 -11.19 2.46
CA GLY A 167 5.47 -10.28 3.53
C GLY A 167 6.09 -10.60 4.88
N ASP A 168 6.47 -9.54 5.60
CA ASP A 168 7.05 -9.59 6.93
C ASP A 168 5.96 -9.59 8.03
N ASN A 169 6.42 -9.59 9.28
CA ASN A 169 5.53 -9.53 10.44
C ASN A 169 4.70 -8.24 10.47
N ALA A 170 3.49 -8.33 11.02
CA ALA A 170 2.56 -7.22 11.10
C ALA A 170 3.19 -5.95 11.72
N GLY A 171 3.11 -4.83 10.99
CA GLY A 171 3.52 -3.51 11.45
C GLY A 171 4.93 -3.06 11.05
N SER A 172 5.76 -3.91 10.44
CA SER A 172 7.10 -3.56 9.96
C SER A 172 7.16 -3.22 8.46
N GLY A 173 6.11 -3.53 7.71
CA GLY A 173 6.12 -3.48 6.25
C GLY A 173 6.43 -2.11 5.66
N PHE A 174 5.59 -1.11 5.93
CA PHE A 174 5.79 0.24 5.39
C PHE A 174 7.05 0.94 5.94
N PRO A 175 7.37 0.88 7.25
CA PRO A 175 8.65 1.36 7.76
C PRO A 175 9.86 0.72 7.08
N THR A 176 9.81 -0.59 6.79
CA THR A 176 10.89 -1.26 6.06
C THR A 176 11.11 -0.66 4.66
N ILE A 177 10.03 -0.31 3.95
CA ILE A 177 10.12 0.39 2.67
C ILE A 177 10.81 1.74 2.85
N LEU A 178 10.42 2.52 3.86
CA LEU A 178 11.00 3.84 4.15
C LEU A 178 12.49 3.74 4.47
N ASP A 179 12.89 2.79 5.30
CA ASP A 179 14.28 2.59 5.72
C ASP A 179 15.17 2.20 4.54
N VAL A 180 14.69 1.31 3.67
CA VAL A 180 15.43 0.91 2.46
C VAL A 180 15.60 2.10 1.51
N TRP A 181 14.54 2.85 1.21
CA TRP A 181 14.61 4.03 0.34
C TRP A 181 15.55 5.10 0.88
N LYS A 182 15.47 5.35 2.19
CA LYS A 182 16.39 6.27 2.89
C LYS A 182 17.84 5.79 2.81
N SER A 183 18.11 4.50 2.96
CA SER A 183 19.49 3.95 2.90
C SER A 183 20.11 4.08 1.51
N GLU A 184 19.31 4.10 0.44
CA GLU A 184 19.74 4.34 -0.93
C GLU A 184 19.88 5.85 -1.27
N GLY A 185 19.44 6.73 -0.37
CA GLY A 185 19.41 8.18 -0.57
C GLY A 185 18.38 8.62 -1.60
N TRP A 186 17.27 7.86 -1.71
CA TRP A 186 16.18 8.15 -2.63
C TRP A 186 15.07 8.96 -1.97
N ILE A 187 14.27 9.62 -2.81
CA ILE A 187 13.10 10.40 -2.39
C ILE A 187 12.18 9.49 -1.57
N LYS A 188 11.73 10.01 -0.43
CA LYS A 188 10.83 9.29 0.49
C LYS A 188 9.59 8.76 -0.24
N PRO A 189 9.24 7.47 -0.10
CA PRO A 189 8.01 6.91 -0.63
C PRO A 189 6.77 7.66 -0.15
N GLU A 190 5.82 7.90 -1.05
CA GLU A 190 4.63 8.69 -0.79
C GLU A 190 3.37 7.85 -0.91
N LEU A 191 2.47 7.99 0.07
CA LEU A 191 1.11 7.48 0.03
C LEU A 191 0.17 8.61 -0.36
N ILE A 192 -0.50 8.47 -1.49
CA ILE A 192 -1.46 9.44 -2.02
C ILE A 192 -2.85 8.84 -1.89
N GLU A 193 -3.72 9.49 -1.11
CA GLU A 193 -5.12 9.14 -0.99
C GLU A 193 -5.96 10.02 -1.91
N ASP A 194 -6.67 9.42 -2.85
CA ASP A 194 -7.66 10.10 -3.70
C ASP A 194 -9.06 9.75 -3.20
N THR A 195 -9.66 10.69 -2.49
CA THR A 195 -11.01 10.53 -1.91
C THR A 195 -12.13 10.65 -2.96
N ASN A 196 -11.86 11.18 -4.17
CA ASN A 196 -12.86 11.24 -5.24
C ASN A 196 -12.98 9.90 -5.97
N LEU A 197 -11.87 9.17 -6.05
CA LEU A 197 -11.80 7.85 -6.68
C LEU A 197 -11.79 6.71 -5.66
N ASP A 198 -11.84 7.03 -4.37
CA ASP A 198 -11.73 6.07 -3.27
C ASP A 198 -10.58 5.09 -3.46
N GLN A 199 -9.38 5.62 -3.71
CA GLN A 199 -8.19 4.81 -3.94
C GLN A 199 -6.96 5.36 -3.23
N VAL A 200 -6.01 4.48 -2.97
CA VAL A 200 -4.70 4.82 -2.40
C VAL A 200 -3.61 4.36 -3.36
N THR A 201 -2.64 5.24 -3.61
CA THR A 201 -1.47 4.94 -4.43
C THR A 201 -0.20 5.11 -3.60
N LEU A 202 0.61 4.05 -3.54
CA LEU A 202 1.98 4.12 -3.05
C LEU A 202 2.90 4.41 -4.22
N VAL A 203 3.65 5.52 -4.14
CA VAL A 203 4.66 5.94 -5.13
C VAL A 203 6.05 5.76 -4.52
N MET A 204 6.92 5.01 -5.19
CA MET A 204 8.27 4.67 -4.75
C MET A 204 9.27 5.10 -5.85
N LYS A 205 9.87 6.30 -5.71
CA LYS A 205 10.83 6.84 -6.68
C LYS A 205 12.27 6.47 -6.33
N MET A 206 13.04 6.02 -7.31
CA MET A 206 14.47 5.69 -7.18
C MET A 206 15.37 6.86 -7.62
N GLU A 207 14.89 8.08 -7.41
CA GLU A 207 15.63 9.31 -7.64
C GLU A 207 16.31 9.76 -6.35
N LYS A 208 17.53 10.30 -6.46
CA LYS A 208 18.22 10.89 -5.31
C LYS A 208 17.57 12.20 -4.90
N GLU A 209 17.39 12.37 -3.61
CA GLU A 209 16.93 13.63 -3.03
C GLU A 209 18.00 14.72 -3.28
N SER A 210 17.66 15.75 -4.08
CA SER A 210 18.55 16.89 -4.24
C SER A 210 18.47 17.77 -2.99
N ALA A 211 19.59 18.39 -2.59
CA ALA A 211 19.64 19.23 -1.39
C ALA A 211 18.59 20.37 -1.39
N GLU A 212 18.22 20.88 -2.57
CA GLU A 212 17.19 21.91 -2.74
C GLU A 212 15.78 21.36 -2.47
N LYS A 213 15.46 20.13 -2.93
CA LYS A 213 14.16 19.48 -2.67
C LYS A 213 14.01 19.04 -1.20
N SER A 214 15.13 18.68 -0.55
CA SER A 214 15.12 18.33 0.88
C SER A 214 14.77 19.53 1.75
N ALA A 215 15.27 20.72 1.42
CA ALA A 215 14.97 21.96 2.11
C ALA A 215 13.50 22.35 1.93
N GLU A 216 12.98 22.32 0.71
CA GLU A 216 11.58 22.64 0.39
C GLU A 216 10.58 21.65 1.02
N SER A 217 10.90 20.37 1.08
CA SER A 217 10.05 19.35 1.74
C SER A 217 10.08 19.47 3.26
N ALA A 218 11.22 19.86 3.85
CA ALA A 218 11.33 20.12 5.27
C ALA A 218 10.54 21.40 5.67
N GLU A 219 10.59 22.42 4.85
CA GLU A 219 9.88 23.69 5.07
C GLU A 219 8.36 23.51 4.99
N LYS A 220 7.86 22.81 3.95
CA LYS A 220 6.43 22.43 3.83
C LYS A 220 5.94 21.52 4.95
N SER A 221 6.79 20.63 5.46
CA SER A 221 6.45 19.78 6.61
C SER A 221 6.40 20.57 7.92
N ALA A 222 7.27 21.57 8.08
CA ALA A 222 7.28 22.48 9.23
C ALA A 222 6.06 23.42 9.22
N GLU A 223 5.68 23.97 8.05
CA GLU A 223 4.48 24.79 7.89
C GLU A 223 3.20 24.00 8.23
N LYS A 224 3.02 22.82 7.68
CA LYS A 224 1.86 21.96 8.00
C LYS A 224 1.79 21.57 9.48
N SER A 225 2.95 21.38 10.13
CA SER A 225 3.00 21.09 11.56
C SER A 225 2.64 22.32 12.41
N ALA A 226 3.02 23.51 11.97
CA ALA A 226 2.67 24.78 12.62
C ALA A 226 1.16 25.07 12.47
N GLU A 227 0.59 24.93 11.27
CA GLU A 227 -0.85 25.10 11.04
C GLU A 227 -1.70 24.12 11.86
N SER A 228 -1.25 22.87 11.98
CA SER A 228 -1.93 21.85 12.81
C SER A 228 -1.83 22.18 14.30
N ALA A 229 -0.73 22.77 14.77
CA ALA A 229 -0.56 23.21 16.15
C ALA A 229 -1.43 24.42 16.47
N ASP A 230 -1.48 25.39 15.58
CA ASP A 230 -2.31 26.60 15.73
C ASP A 230 -3.81 26.28 15.70
N SER A 231 -4.25 25.36 14.83
CA SER A 231 -5.62 24.86 14.80
C SER A 231 -6.03 24.18 16.12
N LYS A 232 -5.16 23.35 16.69
CA LYS A 232 -5.41 22.71 17.99
C LYS A 232 -5.40 23.69 19.17
N ILE A 233 -4.62 24.76 19.08
CA ILE A 233 -4.60 25.84 20.10
C ILE A 233 -5.90 26.64 20.02
N MET A 234 -6.36 27.00 18.82
CA MET A 234 -7.64 27.70 18.62
C MET A 234 -8.82 26.86 19.09
N GLU A 235 -8.85 25.57 18.80
CA GLU A 235 -9.91 24.65 19.26
C GLU A 235 -9.93 24.52 20.79
N ARG A 236 -8.77 24.53 21.45
CA ARG A 236 -8.67 24.54 22.93
C ARG A 236 -9.09 25.86 23.55
N MET A 237 -8.82 26.99 22.89
CA MET A 237 -9.28 28.30 23.35
C MET A 237 -10.81 28.44 23.27
N ASP A 238 -11.42 27.99 22.17
CA ASP A 238 -12.89 27.97 22.00
C ASP A 238 -13.58 27.07 23.05
N LEU A 239 -13.01 25.90 23.36
CA LEU A 239 -13.50 25.04 24.42
C LEU A 239 -13.40 25.67 25.82
N SER A 240 -12.34 26.43 26.09
CA SER A 240 -12.15 27.12 27.36
C SER A 240 -13.18 28.26 27.54
N GLU A 241 -13.45 29.04 26.51
CA GLU A 241 -14.49 30.07 26.51
C GLU A 241 -15.89 29.51 26.71
N ARG A 242 -16.23 28.41 26.03
CA ARG A 242 -17.50 27.70 26.23
C ARG A 242 -17.65 27.16 27.65
N TYR A 243 -16.57 26.64 28.24
CA TYR A 243 -16.57 26.14 29.62
C TYR A 243 -16.83 27.29 30.62
N GLN A 244 -16.24 28.48 30.43
CA GLN A 244 -16.48 29.66 31.25
C GLN A 244 -17.92 30.15 31.11
N GLN A 245 -18.52 30.12 29.92
CA GLN A 245 -19.93 30.48 29.71
C GLN A 245 -20.88 29.51 30.43
N ILE A 246 -20.61 28.21 30.40
CA ILE A 246 -21.42 27.21 31.13
C ILE A 246 -21.33 27.45 32.65
N LEU A 247 -20.13 27.70 33.19
CA LEU A 247 -19.96 27.99 34.60
C LEU A 247 -20.73 29.27 35.03
N ALA A 248 -20.69 30.33 34.22
CA ALA A 248 -21.43 31.55 34.50
C ALA A 248 -22.96 31.33 34.51
N ILE A 249 -23.49 30.48 33.64
CA ILE A 249 -24.92 30.13 33.62
C ILE A 249 -25.29 29.29 34.86
N MET A 250 -24.42 28.36 35.26
CA MET A 250 -24.67 27.53 36.48
C MET A 250 -24.62 28.38 37.75
N GLU A 251 -23.74 29.40 37.86
CA GLU A 251 -23.67 30.30 38.99
C GLU A 251 -24.85 31.29 39.04
N ALA A 252 -25.43 31.64 37.89
CA ALA A 252 -26.61 32.52 37.81
C ALA A 252 -27.93 31.84 38.21
N GLY A 253 -27.92 30.53 38.47
CA GLY A 253 -29.08 29.81 39.04
C GLY A 253 -30.26 29.63 38.08
N ILE A 254 -30.00 29.57 36.76
CA ILE A 254 -31.00 29.29 35.70
C ILE A 254 -30.92 27.84 35.28
#